data_9ca830d2a88de300e4223fc2addffe13
#
_entry.id   9ca830d2a88de300e4223fc2addffe13
#
_cell.length_a   1.000
_cell.length_b   1.000
_cell.length_c   1.000
_cell.angle_alpha   90.00
_cell.angle_beta   90.00
_cell.angle_gamma   90.00
#
_symmetry.space_group_name_H-M   'P 1'
#
loop_
_entity.id
_entity.type
_entity.pdbx_description
1 polymer ?
#
loop_
_entity_poly.entity_id
_entity_poly.type
_entity_poly.pdbx_seq_one_letter_code
_entity_poly.pdbx_strand_id
1 'polypeptide(L)'
;YLAPKQLGFRTSMNRTYNEYEVRNNFGGLTIPQYNKMFNWDRDYNLKYDITKSLKFDFTAKNRAFVNEPFGKVDEGAFGYDADSSKTQMVNSIKSFGETMNYGHTANVTFKWPFNKFPLTDWITLTTRYSGNYDWTRSPLALDNFEVIDENGVAQTRKVGNIIQNSRVVTW
;
A
#
# COMPACT_ATOMS: atom_id res chain seq x y z
N TYR A 1 -17.46 24.52 -12.60
CA TYR A 1 -16.50 23.43 -12.76
C TYR A 1 -15.28 23.52 -11.82
N LEU A 2 -15.39 24.24 -10.70
CA LEU A 2 -14.28 24.43 -9.75
C LEU A 2 -14.24 23.34 -8.67
N ALA A 3 -15.21 22.45 -8.60
CA ALA A 3 -15.25 21.35 -7.62
C ALA A 3 -15.11 19.99 -8.29
N PRO A 4 -14.46 19.02 -7.66
CA PRO A 4 -14.42 17.66 -8.15
C PRO A 4 -15.84 17.06 -8.19
N LYS A 5 -16.09 16.25 -9.21
CA LYS A 5 -17.38 15.56 -9.37
C LYS A 5 -17.59 14.48 -8.35
N GLN A 6 -16.49 13.81 -7.99
CA GLN A 6 -16.48 12.79 -6.95
C GLN A 6 -15.13 12.83 -6.24
N LEU A 7 -15.18 12.85 -4.93
CA LEU A 7 -14.04 12.64 -4.05
C LEU A 7 -14.42 11.52 -3.08
N GLY A 8 -13.67 10.43 -3.09
CA GLY A 8 -13.87 9.29 -2.21
C GLY A 8 -12.60 8.95 -1.46
N PHE A 9 -12.74 8.72 -0.17
CA PHE A 9 -11.71 8.16 0.69
C PHE A 9 -12.32 7.02 1.49
N ARG A 10 -11.69 5.86 1.43
CA ARG A 10 -12.05 4.70 2.24
C ARG A 10 -10.82 4.24 3.01
N THR A 11 -11.01 3.95 4.27
CA THR A 11 -9.97 3.37 5.12
C THR A 11 -10.52 2.15 5.83
N SER A 12 -9.73 1.10 5.94
CA SER A 12 -10.05 -0.08 6.72
C SER A 12 -8.81 -0.61 7.43
N MET A 13 -9.00 -1.00 8.68
CA MET A 13 -7.97 -1.61 9.49
C MET A 13 -8.40 -3.04 9.82
N ASN A 14 -7.52 -3.99 9.59
CA ASN A 14 -7.73 -5.39 9.91
C ASN A 14 -6.57 -5.91 10.74
N ARG A 15 -6.89 -6.36 11.95
CA ARG A 15 -5.93 -6.92 12.89
C ARG A 15 -6.24 -8.39 13.15
N THR A 16 -5.27 -9.25 12.92
CA THR A 16 -5.33 -10.67 13.22
C THR A 16 -4.30 -11.01 14.29
N TYR A 17 -4.72 -11.75 15.30
CA TYR A 17 -3.87 -12.29 16.35
C TYR A 17 -4.13 -13.77 16.47
N ASN A 18 -3.10 -14.58 16.35
CA ASN A 18 -3.16 -16.02 16.54
C ASN A 18 -2.07 -16.43 17.53
N GLU A 19 -2.44 -17.23 18.50
CA GLU A 19 -1.56 -17.85 19.46
C GLU A 19 -1.59 -19.37 19.26
N TYR A 20 -0.45 -19.97 19.08
CA TYR A 20 -0.29 -21.42 18.88
C TYR A 20 0.56 -21.98 20.03
N GLU A 21 -0.02 -22.91 20.77
CA GLU A 21 0.67 -23.64 21.80
C GLU A 21 0.65 -25.14 21.47
N VAL A 22 1.82 -25.75 21.36
CA VAL A 22 1.95 -27.19 21.12
C VAL A 22 1.81 -27.89 22.45
N ARG A 23 0.79 -28.75 22.58
CA ARG A 23 0.66 -29.61 23.77
C ARG A 23 1.79 -30.64 23.77
N ASN A 24 2.69 -30.53 24.72
CA ASN A 24 3.75 -31.50 24.93
C ASN A 24 3.37 -32.42 26.11
N ASN A 25 3.13 -33.71 25.80
CA ASN A 25 2.76 -34.73 26.82
C ASN A 25 3.97 -35.20 27.68
N PHE A 26 5.18 -34.72 27.39
CA PHE A 26 6.41 -35.14 28.05
C PHE A 26 6.96 -34.13 29.07
N GLY A 27 6.16 -33.17 29.54
CA GLY A 27 6.55 -32.22 30.58
C GLY A 27 7.65 -31.21 30.19
N GLY A 28 7.91 -31.02 28.89
CA GLY A 28 8.79 -29.99 28.38
C GLY A 28 8.13 -28.61 28.38
N LEU A 29 8.95 -27.55 28.47
CA LEU A 29 8.50 -26.16 28.31
C LEU A 29 7.99 -25.97 26.89
N THR A 30 6.71 -25.70 26.74
CA THR A 30 6.11 -25.27 25.46
C THR A 30 6.31 -23.77 25.30
N ILE A 31 6.92 -23.36 24.19
CA ILE A 31 7.07 -21.95 23.85
C ILE A 31 5.91 -21.59 22.92
N PRO A 32 4.98 -20.74 23.36
CA PRO A 32 3.89 -20.29 22.51
C PRO A 32 4.41 -19.46 21.34
N GLN A 33 3.86 -19.70 20.15
CA GLN A 33 4.14 -18.91 18.95
C GLN A 33 3.01 -17.93 18.71
N TYR A 34 3.37 -16.68 18.43
CA TYR A 34 2.43 -15.59 18.19
C TYR A 34 2.53 -15.15 16.73
N ASN A 35 1.38 -15.12 16.05
CA ASN A 35 1.27 -14.54 14.71
C ASN A 35 0.37 -13.33 14.78
N LYS A 36 0.95 -12.16 14.52
CA LYS A 36 0.26 -10.87 14.52
C LYS A 36 0.33 -10.25 13.14
N MET A 37 -0.80 -9.78 12.66
CA MET A 37 -0.89 -9.05 11.41
C MET A 37 -1.85 -7.90 11.57
N PHE A 38 -1.37 -6.67 11.42
CA PHE A 38 -2.18 -5.47 11.48
C PHE A 38 -2.01 -4.67 10.18
N ASN A 39 -2.97 -4.84 9.27
CA ASN A 39 -2.99 -4.17 7.98
C ASN A 39 -3.89 -2.94 8.02
N TRP A 40 -3.45 -1.89 7.35
CA TRP A 40 -4.21 -0.67 7.16
C TRP A 40 -4.32 -0.37 5.66
N ASP A 41 -5.50 -0.59 5.11
CA ASP A 41 -5.83 -0.31 3.72
C ASP A 41 -6.45 1.07 3.58
N ARG A 42 -6.01 1.83 2.57
CA ARG A 42 -6.50 3.17 2.24
C ARG A 42 -6.74 3.26 0.74
N ASP A 43 -7.98 3.57 0.37
CA ASP A 43 -8.39 3.74 -1.02
C ASP A 43 -8.77 5.21 -1.26
N TYR A 44 -8.27 5.76 -2.35
CA TYR A 44 -8.52 7.12 -2.80
C TYR A 44 -9.19 7.10 -4.16
N ASN A 45 -10.22 7.90 -4.36
CA ASN A 45 -10.92 8.02 -5.63
C ASN A 45 -11.23 9.50 -5.88
N LEU A 46 -10.77 10.00 -7.03
CA LEU A 46 -11.02 11.37 -7.46
C LEU A 46 -11.51 11.34 -8.92
N LYS A 47 -12.69 11.93 -9.17
CA LYS A 47 -13.16 12.24 -10.52
C LYS A 47 -13.34 13.74 -10.65
N TYR A 48 -12.67 14.31 -11.63
CA TYR A 48 -12.68 15.73 -11.83
C TYR A 48 -12.87 16.09 -13.30
N ASP A 49 -14.01 16.75 -13.58
CA ASP A 49 -14.30 17.33 -14.89
C ASP A 49 -13.72 18.75 -14.91
N ILE A 50 -12.43 18.88 -15.31
CA ILE A 50 -11.71 20.17 -15.35
C ILE A 50 -12.40 21.14 -16.30
N THR A 51 -12.82 20.60 -17.46
CA THR A 51 -13.63 21.31 -18.44
C THR A 51 -14.68 20.34 -19.02
N LYS A 52 -15.59 20.86 -19.87
CA LYS A 52 -16.54 19.99 -20.62
C LYS A 52 -15.82 18.98 -21.52
N SER A 53 -14.60 19.31 -21.95
CA SER A 53 -13.78 18.49 -22.86
C SER A 53 -12.69 17.70 -22.16
N LEU A 54 -12.24 18.11 -20.95
CA LEU A 54 -11.13 17.50 -20.22
C LEU A 54 -11.64 16.88 -18.91
N LYS A 55 -11.49 15.56 -18.81
CA LYS A 55 -11.85 14.78 -17.63
C LYS A 55 -10.62 14.08 -17.07
N PHE A 56 -10.52 14.07 -15.76
CA PHE A 56 -9.47 13.42 -15.00
C PHE A 56 -10.06 12.45 -13.98
N ASP A 57 -9.66 11.19 -14.05
CA ASP A 57 -10.02 10.14 -13.09
C ASP A 57 -8.73 9.62 -12.44
N PHE A 58 -8.68 9.63 -11.12
CA PHE A 58 -7.57 9.12 -10.34
C PHE A 58 -8.07 8.15 -9.28
N THR A 59 -7.44 6.99 -9.22
CA THR A 59 -7.65 6.01 -8.15
C THR A 59 -6.32 5.59 -7.59
N ALA A 60 -6.21 5.50 -6.25
CA ALA A 60 -5.02 5.00 -5.60
C ALA A 60 -5.40 4.06 -4.46
N LYS A 61 -4.57 3.04 -4.26
CA LYS A 61 -4.67 2.08 -3.16
C LYS A 61 -3.35 2.02 -2.43
N ASN A 62 -3.40 2.09 -1.12
CA ASN A 62 -2.24 1.96 -0.26
C ASN A 62 -2.54 0.92 0.81
N ARG A 63 -1.71 -0.10 0.89
CA ARG A 63 -1.70 -1.06 1.99
C ARG A 63 -0.47 -0.83 2.83
N ALA A 64 -0.68 -0.53 4.10
CA ALA A 64 0.37 -0.36 5.08
C ALA A 64 0.27 -1.43 6.17
N PHE A 65 1.39 -1.71 6.80
CA PHE A 65 1.50 -2.56 7.97
C PHE A 65 1.72 -1.67 9.20
N VAL A 66 0.98 -1.94 10.27
CA VAL A 66 1.16 -1.28 11.57
C VAL A 66 2.02 -2.19 12.43
N ASN A 67 3.20 -1.71 12.83
CA ASN A 67 4.12 -2.46 13.67
C ASN A 67 3.55 -2.67 15.06
N GLU A 68 3.46 -3.93 15.47
CA GLU A 68 3.14 -4.34 16.83
C GLU A 68 4.35 -5.04 17.45
N PRO A 69 4.64 -4.81 18.74
CA PRO A 69 5.74 -5.49 19.42
C PRO A 69 5.48 -6.99 19.51
N PHE A 70 6.59 -7.74 19.52
CA PHE A 70 6.56 -9.20 19.67
C PHE A 70 5.98 -9.60 21.04
N GLY A 71 5.41 -10.81 21.12
CA GLY A 71 4.95 -11.42 22.36
C GLY A 71 3.43 -11.40 22.55
N LYS A 72 3.00 -11.79 23.75
CA LYS A 72 1.59 -11.88 24.12
C LYS A 72 0.94 -10.50 24.21
N VAL A 73 -0.36 -10.41 23.95
CA VAL A 73 -1.09 -9.12 24.02
C VAL A 73 -1.69 -8.88 25.42
N ASP A 74 -1.74 -9.91 26.27
CA ASP A 74 -2.38 -9.83 27.58
C ASP A 74 -1.60 -8.97 28.56
N GLU A 75 -2.28 -8.06 29.22
CA GLU A 75 -1.77 -7.30 30.38
C GLU A 75 -1.46 -8.29 31.50
N GLY A 76 -0.20 -8.27 32.00
CA GLY A 76 0.26 -9.15 33.08
C GLY A 76 1.05 -10.39 32.62
N ALA A 77 1.23 -10.62 31.32
CA ALA A 77 2.17 -11.63 30.85
C ALA A 77 3.61 -11.24 31.18
N PHE A 78 4.42 -12.21 31.62
CA PHE A 78 5.83 -11.98 31.91
C PHE A 78 6.57 -11.42 30.69
N GLY A 79 7.24 -10.28 30.85
CA GLY A 79 7.97 -9.60 29.75
C GLY A 79 7.10 -8.74 28.84
N TYR A 80 5.80 -8.57 29.13
CA TYR A 80 4.92 -7.66 28.41
C TYR A 80 4.84 -6.29 29.08
N ASP A 81 5.34 -5.27 28.40
CA ASP A 81 5.16 -3.87 28.79
C ASP A 81 4.01 -3.25 27.95
N ALA A 82 2.83 -3.16 28.58
CA ALA A 82 1.61 -2.66 27.95
C ALA A 82 1.76 -1.22 27.46
N ASP A 83 2.43 -0.36 28.20
CA ASP A 83 2.56 1.06 27.87
C ASP A 83 3.54 1.28 26.71
N SER A 84 4.65 0.56 26.67
CA SER A 84 5.59 0.58 25.57
C SER A 84 4.96 0.04 24.28
N SER A 85 4.19 -1.03 24.38
CA SER A 85 3.47 -1.65 23.26
C SER A 85 2.40 -0.74 22.68
N LYS A 86 1.61 -0.10 23.52
CA LYS A 86 0.60 0.90 23.11
C LYS A 86 1.26 2.10 22.45
N THR A 87 2.37 2.59 22.99
CA THR A 87 3.12 3.73 22.47
C THR A 87 3.69 3.42 21.08
N GLN A 88 4.27 2.25 20.87
CA GLN A 88 4.80 1.83 19.57
C GLN A 88 3.68 1.72 18.52
N MET A 89 2.55 1.11 18.87
CA MET A 89 1.40 0.99 17.96
C MET A 89 0.82 2.36 17.62
N VAL A 90 0.64 3.25 18.61
CA VAL A 90 0.13 4.61 18.37
C VAL A 90 1.10 5.41 17.48
N ASN A 91 2.40 5.30 17.71
CA ASN A 91 3.40 5.96 16.88
C ASN A 91 3.40 5.42 15.45
N SER A 92 3.24 4.11 15.27
CA SER A 92 3.09 3.50 13.94
C SER A 92 1.82 3.98 13.23
N ILE A 93 0.70 4.10 13.94
CA ILE A 93 -0.54 4.67 13.38
C ILE A 93 -0.36 6.16 13.04
N LYS A 94 0.28 6.96 13.90
CA LYS A 94 0.56 8.38 13.63
C LYS A 94 1.47 8.57 12.41
N SER A 95 2.40 7.66 12.16
CA SER A 95 3.25 7.65 10.97
C SER A 95 2.59 7.03 9.73
N PHE A 96 1.28 6.73 9.78
CA PHE A 96 0.51 6.06 8.72
C PHE A 96 0.95 4.62 8.41
N GLY A 97 1.64 3.96 9.33
CA GLY A 97 2.18 2.62 9.15
C GLY A 97 3.30 2.54 8.12
N GLU A 98 3.86 1.36 7.95
CA GLU A 98 4.85 1.08 6.90
C GLU A 98 4.15 0.62 5.62
N THR A 99 4.27 1.39 4.55
CA THR A 99 3.66 1.04 3.26
C THR A 99 4.29 -0.24 2.71
N MET A 100 3.44 -1.22 2.40
CA MET A 100 3.81 -2.50 1.80
C MET A 100 3.52 -2.53 0.29
N ASN A 101 2.35 -2.03 -0.08
CA ASN A 101 1.92 -1.94 -1.45
C ASN A 101 1.29 -0.57 -1.70
N TYR A 102 1.65 0.03 -2.82
CA TYR A 102 1.03 1.24 -3.30
C TYR A 102 0.79 1.13 -4.80
N GLY A 103 -0.43 1.39 -5.23
CA GLY A 103 -0.77 1.44 -6.63
C GLY A 103 -1.67 2.62 -6.94
N HIS A 104 -1.48 3.23 -8.10
CA HIS A 104 -2.41 4.24 -8.59
C HIS A 104 -2.64 4.13 -10.10
N THR A 105 -3.83 4.51 -10.51
CA THR A 105 -4.24 4.65 -11.90
C THR A 105 -4.70 6.08 -12.14
N ALA A 106 -4.11 6.74 -13.13
CA ALA A 106 -4.50 8.07 -13.57
C ALA A 106 -4.99 8.03 -15.02
N ASN A 107 -6.23 8.43 -15.25
CA ASN A 107 -6.83 8.47 -16.57
C ASN A 107 -7.16 9.93 -16.92
N VAL A 108 -6.76 10.34 -18.12
CA VAL A 108 -7.09 11.64 -18.69
C VAL A 108 -7.85 11.41 -19.98
N THR A 109 -9.03 11.97 -20.11
CA THR A 109 -9.82 11.94 -21.35
C THR A 109 -10.00 13.34 -21.86
N PHE A 110 -9.55 13.58 -23.09
CA PHE A 110 -9.70 14.86 -23.75
C PHE A 110 -10.49 14.72 -25.05
N LYS A 111 -11.59 15.45 -25.15
CA LYS A 111 -12.38 15.58 -26.36
C LYS A 111 -11.96 16.85 -27.08
N TRP A 112 -11.42 16.71 -28.28
CA TRP A 112 -11.02 17.83 -29.11
C TRP A 112 -12.24 18.61 -29.60
N PRO A 113 -12.30 19.92 -29.41
CA PRO A 113 -13.46 20.72 -29.75
C PRO A 113 -13.51 21.09 -31.24
N PHE A 114 -13.33 20.12 -32.15
CA PHE A 114 -13.40 20.36 -33.59
C PHE A 114 -14.76 20.83 -34.08
N ASN A 115 -15.82 20.50 -33.35
CA ASN A 115 -17.19 20.97 -33.62
C ASN A 115 -17.37 22.50 -33.47
N LYS A 116 -16.37 23.24 -33.02
CA LYS A 116 -16.40 24.70 -32.96
C LYS A 116 -15.93 25.38 -34.24
N PHE A 117 -15.36 24.62 -35.17
CA PHE A 117 -14.84 25.14 -36.45
C PHE A 117 -15.76 24.67 -37.58
N PRO A 118 -16.28 25.57 -38.43
CA PRO A 118 -17.30 25.24 -39.43
C PRO A 118 -16.83 24.25 -40.51
N LEU A 119 -15.52 24.05 -40.69
CA LEU A 119 -14.95 23.10 -41.64
C LEU A 119 -14.68 21.72 -41.05
N THR A 120 -14.73 21.57 -39.72
CA THR A 120 -14.34 20.34 -38.99
C THR A 120 -15.41 19.85 -38.01
N ASP A 121 -16.64 20.36 -38.10
CA ASP A 121 -17.75 20.02 -37.23
C ASP A 121 -18.16 18.55 -37.29
N TRP A 122 -17.89 17.89 -38.42
CA TRP A 122 -18.10 16.47 -38.66
C TRP A 122 -17.01 15.56 -38.02
N ILE A 123 -15.88 16.15 -37.55
CA ILE A 123 -14.76 15.40 -36.94
C ILE A 123 -14.97 15.31 -35.43
N THR A 124 -14.98 14.06 -34.93
CA THR A 124 -14.95 13.79 -33.49
C THR A 124 -13.68 13.04 -33.14
N LEU A 125 -12.82 13.68 -32.35
CA LEU A 125 -11.58 13.08 -31.85
C LEU A 125 -11.59 13.08 -30.32
N THR A 126 -11.33 11.91 -29.74
CA THR A 126 -11.19 11.74 -28.29
C THR A 126 -9.88 11.06 -27.99
N THR A 127 -9.00 11.74 -27.29
CA THR A 127 -7.74 11.18 -26.82
C THR A 127 -7.90 10.72 -25.37
N ARG A 128 -7.45 9.51 -25.09
CA ARG A 128 -7.41 8.95 -23.72
C ARG A 128 -5.97 8.58 -23.37
N TYR A 129 -5.54 9.02 -22.22
CA TYR A 129 -4.29 8.61 -21.60
C TYR A 129 -4.59 7.83 -20.33
N SER A 130 -3.97 6.68 -20.17
CA SER A 130 -4.04 5.87 -18.95
C SER A 130 -2.62 5.56 -18.48
N GLY A 131 -2.33 5.92 -17.25
CA GLY A 131 -1.08 5.60 -16.58
C GLY A 131 -1.34 4.78 -15.32
N ASN A 132 -0.67 3.64 -15.20
CA ASN A 132 -0.70 2.78 -14.03
C ASN A 132 0.69 2.74 -13.40
N TYR A 133 0.74 2.80 -12.09
CA TYR A 133 1.94 2.66 -11.30
C TYR A 133 1.66 1.74 -10.11
N ASP A 134 2.47 0.73 -9.93
CA ASP A 134 2.42 -0.19 -8.81
C ASP A 134 3.81 -0.29 -8.17
N TRP A 135 3.84 -0.18 -6.88
CA TRP A 135 5.01 -0.32 -6.04
C TRP A 135 4.75 -1.36 -4.95
N THR A 136 5.66 -2.30 -4.82
CA THR A 136 5.62 -3.33 -3.79
C THR A 136 6.96 -3.35 -3.06
N ARG A 137 6.90 -3.29 -1.74
CA ARG A 137 8.06 -3.43 -0.88
C ARG A 137 8.65 -4.83 -1.00
N SER A 138 9.96 -4.94 -0.91
CA SER A 138 10.63 -6.23 -0.75
C SER A 138 10.14 -6.94 0.53
N PRO A 139 10.12 -8.29 0.54
CA PRO A 139 9.79 -9.05 1.74
C PRO A 139 10.68 -8.65 2.91
N LEU A 140 10.10 -8.44 4.10
CA LEU A 140 10.84 -8.06 5.30
C LEU A 140 11.98 -9.03 5.66
N ALA A 141 11.79 -10.33 5.37
CA ALA A 141 12.82 -11.35 5.56
C ALA A 141 14.07 -11.15 4.68
N LEU A 142 13.95 -10.38 3.58
CA LEU A 142 15.03 -10.11 2.64
C LEU A 142 15.55 -8.66 2.73
N ASP A 143 15.06 -7.88 3.69
CA ASP A 143 15.52 -6.50 3.86
C ASP A 143 17.00 -6.42 4.27
N ASN A 144 17.49 -7.44 4.98
CA ASN A 144 18.92 -7.57 5.33
C ASN A 144 19.27 -9.06 5.31
N PHE A 145 19.81 -9.55 4.20
CA PHE A 145 20.35 -10.89 4.14
C PHE A 145 21.88 -10.85 3.94
N GLU A 146 22.58 -11.75 4.58
CA GLU A 146 24.01 -11.86 4.45
C GLU A 146 24.36 -12.71 3.23
N VAL A 147 25.19 -12.16 2.35
CA VAL A 147 25.79 -12.89 1.23
C VAL A 147 27.29 -12.97 1.50
N ILE A 148 27.83 -14.17 1.50
CA ILE A 148 29.28 -14.38 1.58
C ILE A 148 29.85 -14.19 0.17
N ASP A 149 30.76 -13.25 -0.01
CA ASP A 149 31.42 -13.01 -1.29
C ASP A 149 32.51 -14.12 -1.56
N GLU A 150 33.07 -14.08 -2.76
CA GLU A 150 34.11 -15.06 -3.19
C GLU A 150 35.37 -15.07 -2.28
N ASN A 151 35.57 -14.03 -1.45
CA ASN A 151 36.65 -13.90 -0.51
C ASN A 151 36.27 -14.34 0.92
N GLY A 152 35.06 -14.87 1.12
CA GLY A 152 34.56 -15.31 2.42
C GLY A 152 34.10 -14.17 3.34
N VAL A 153 33.94 -12.95 2.84
CA VAL A 153 33.52 -11.81 3.62
C VAL A 153 31.99 -11.70 3.57
N ALA A 154 31.34 -11.66 4.74
CA ALA A 154 29.91 -11.45 4.85
C ALA A 154 29.51 -10.00 4.48
N GLN A 155 28.69 -9.84 3.46
CA GLN A 155 28.14 -8.56 3.04
C GLN A 155 26.62 -8.56 3.22
N THR A 156 26.12 -7.56 3.93
CA THR A 156 24.67 -7.35 4.05
C THR A 156 24.14 -6.75 2.77
N ARG A 157 23.21 -7.44 2.09
CA ARG A 157 22.51 -6.96 0.90
C ARG A 157 21.03 -6.75 1.18
N LYS A 158 20.46 -5.76 0.51
CA LYS A 158 19.00 -5.50 0.50
C LYS A 158 18.43 -5.86 -0.85
N VAL A 159 17.31 -6.57 -0.85
CA VAL A 159 16.51 -6.74 -2.06
C VAL A 159 15.75 -5.44 -2.31
N GLY A 160 15.82 -4.91 -3.53
CA GLY A 160 15.13 -3.70 -3.91
C GLY A 160 13.61 -3.90 -4.00
N ASN A 161 12.89 -2.80 -3.88
CA ASN A 161 11.44 -2.78 -4.08
C ASN A 161 11.09 -3.04 -5.55
N ILE A 162 9.91 -3.63 -5.79
CA ILE A 162 9.42 -3.90 -7.14
C ILE A 162 8.60 -2.70 -7.59
N ILE A 163 8.94 -2.14 -8.75
CA ILE A 163 8.20 -1.05 -9.38
C ILE A 163 7.72 -1.52 -10.74
N GLN A 164 6.42 -1.41 -10.98
CA GLN A 164 5.81 -1.69 -12.26
C GLN A 164 5.03 -0.47 -12.73
N ASN A 165 5.25 -0.04 -13.97
CA ASN A 165 4.47 1.02 -14.56
C ASN A 165 4.05 0.66 -15.99
N SER A 166 2.87 1.14 -16.38
CA SER A 166 2.39 1.03 -17.77
C SER A 166 1.70 2.33 -18.18
N ARG A 167 1.82 2.67 -19.46
CA ARG A 167 1.20 3.85 -20.05
C ARG A 167 0.56 3.46 -21.36
N VAL A 168 -0.69 3.87 -21.56
CA VAL A 168 -1.45 3.62 -22.79
C VAL A 168 -2.06 4.93 -23.27
N VAL A 169 -1.90 5.21 -24.55
CA VAL A 169 -2.56 6.33 -25.23
C VAL A 169 -3.44 5.78 -26.33
N THR A 170 -4.68 6.22 -26.38
CA THR A 170 -5.66 5.86 -27.43
C THR A 170 -6.29 7.13 -28.00
N TRP A 171 -6.53 7.15 -29.30
CA TRP A 171 -7.19 8.24 -30.02
C TRP A 171 -8.24 7.69 -30.97
#